data_4c1bce03690d67701aefe15f22ebe166
#
_entry.id   4c1bce03690d67701aefe15f22ebe166
#
_cell.length_a   1.000
_cell.length_b   1.000
_cell.length_c   1.000
_cell.angle_alpha   90.00
_cell.angle_beta   90.00
_cell.angle_gamma   90.00
#
_symmetry.space_group_name_H-M   'P 1'
#
loop_
_entity.id
_entity.type
_entity.pdbx_description
1 polymer ?
#
loop_
_entity_poly.entity_id
_entity_poly.type
_entity_poly.pdbx_seq_one_letter_code
_entity_poly.pdbx_strand_id
1 'polypeptide(L)'
;MVLRDLIAVDRSARSRSFNFVMAVKTRALQSGSRTKLAGVNRMGRAVAGAAALTAAATTYAAGIEVRRWTLRQATLPVLPAGAAPLRILHISDLHMTPNQRSKQRWLAGLAELQPDLVVNTGDNLAHQRAVPAVLRAVGPLLALPGVFVFGSNDYYAPRFKSPVRYLIRRRKLIRGTALPWADLRAAFAEHGWLDLTNTRRELTVAGCRVVAAGVDDPHLRRDRYQRVAGQADPAADLRLGVTHAPEPRVLDSFAADGYDLVLAGHTHGGQLRLPGYGAIVTNCGLDRSRARGTSRWGAHTWLHVSAGMGTSPYTPVRFACPPETSLLTLVPRNSGSAVPAGAWTAVGVG
;
A
#
# COMPACT_ATOMS: atom_id res chain seq x y z
N MET A 1 -28.40 -82.86 -68.09
CA MET A 1 -28.79 -83.15 -66.69
C MET A 1 -27.48 -83.02 -65.90
N VAL A 2 -27.40 -82.23 -64.88
CA VAL A 2 -26.23 -81.82 -64.10
C VAL A 2 -25.67 -80.44 -64.55
N LEU A 3 -26.17 -79.37 -63.99
CA LEU A 3 -25.43 -78.15 -63.62
C LEU A 3 -26.43 -77.07 -63.08
N ARG A 4 -27.02 -77.28 -61.93
CA ARG A 4 -27.90 -76.26 -61.33
C ARG A 4 -27.85 -76.19 -59.84
N ASP A 5 -26.78 -76.63 -59.15
CA ASP A 5 -26.81 -76.58 -57.67
C ASP A 5 -25.39 -76.23 -57.13
N LEU A 6 -24.88 -75.02 -57.40
CA LEU A 6 -23.66 -74.55 -56.74
C LEU A 6 -23.52 -73.04 -56.79
N ILE A 7 -24.57 -72.23 -56.53
CA ILE A 7 -24.49 -70.83 -56.20
C ILE A 7 -25.53 -70.46 -55.17
N ALA A 8 -25.42 -71.03 -53.98
CA ALA A 8 -26.11 -70.53 -52.78
C ALA A 8 -25.03 -70.27 -51.69
N VAL A 9 -24.04 -69.43 -51.99
CA VAL A 9 -23.08 -69.00 -50.99
C VAL A 9 -23.57 -67.66 -50.38
N ASP A 10 -24.18 -67.83 -49.28
CA ASP A 10 -24.16 -67.00 -48.08
C ASP A 10 -24.11 -65.46 -48.28
N ARG A 11 -25.24 -64.91 -48.72
CA ARG A 11 -25.50 -63.44 -48.62
C ARG A 11 -25.77 -63.01 -47.18
N SER A 12 -25.92 -63.90 -46.20
CA SER A 12 -26.18 -63.58 -44.79
C SER A 12 -24.92 -63.16 -44.02
N ALA A 13 -23.76 -63.70 -44.34
CA ALA A 13 -22.51 -63.42 -43.66
C ALA A 13 -21.94 -62.01 -43.99
N ARG A 14 -22.12 -61.55 -45.25
CA ARG A 14 -21.67 -60.21 -45.67
C ARG A 14 -22.57 -59.10 -45.10
N SER A 15 -23.85 -59.33 -44.91
CA SER A 15 -24.77 -58.39 -44.33
C SER A 15 -24.51 -58.20 -42.86
N ARG A 16 -24.20 -59.25 -42.10
CA ARG A 16 -23.88 -59.13 -40.66
C ARG A 16 -22.53 -58.43 -40.37
N SER A 17 -21.53 -58.69 -41.17
CA SER A 17 -20.23 -58.07 -41.04
C SER A 17 -20.28 -56.57 -41.41
N PHE A 18 -21.04 -56.20 -42.45
CA PHE A 18 -21.18 -54.82 -42.85
C PHE A 18 -21.97 -53.99 -41.81
N ASN A 19 -23.05 -54.57 -41.27
CA ASN A 19 -23.79 -53.90 -40.19
C ASN A 19 -23.02 -53.79 -38.88
N PHE A 20 -22.18 -54.76 -38.54
CA PHE A 20 -21.32 -54.69 -37.36
C PHE A 20 -20.23 -53.62 -37.49
N VAL A 21 -19.60 -53.50 -38.66
CA VAL A 21 -18.57 -52.46 -38.92
C VAL A 21 -19.20 -51.09 -38.95
N MET A 22 -20.40 -50.91 -39.51
CA MET A 22 -21.15 -49.64 -39.48
C MET A 22 -21.60 -49.28 -38.06
N ALA A 23 -22.08 -50.24 -37.26
CA ALA A 23 -22.47 -49.98 -35.87
C ALA A 23 -21.27 -49.63 -34.96
N VAL A 24 -20.11 -50.23 -35.17
CA VAL A 24 -18.89 -49.88 -34.43
C VAL A 24 -18.36 -48.52 -34.88
N LYS A 25 -18.38 -48.18 -36.17
CA LYS A 25 -17.97 -46.83 -36.65
C LYS A 25 -18.91 -45.75 -36.15
N THR A 26 -20.22 -45.94 -36.15
CA THR A 26 -21.18 -44.96 -35.62
C THR A 26 -21.06 -44.81 -34.09
N ARG A 27 -20.85 -45.90 -33.34
CA ARG A 27 -20.60 -45.78 -31.89
C ARG A 27 -19.28 -45.06 -31.56
N ALA A 28 -18.21 -45.31 -32.31
CA ALA A 28 -16.93 -44.63 -32.12
C ALA A 28 -17.02 -43.13 -32.46
N LEU A 29 -17.74 -42.75 -33.52
CA LEU A 29 -17.99 -41.36 -33.88
C LEU A 29 -18.89 -40.63 -32.88
N GLN A 30 -19.90 -41.30 -32.33
CA GLN A 30 -20.77 -40.71 -31.28
C GLN A 30 -20.05 -40.60 -29.91
N SER A 31 -19.19 -41.55 -29.55
CA SER A 31 -18.41 -41.45 -28.30
C SER A 31 -17.33 -40.38 -28.38
N GLY A 32 -16.65 -40.23 -29.52
CA GLY A 32 -15.66 -39.20 -29.76
C GLY A 32 -16.24 -37.76 -29.78
N SER A 33 -17.47 -37.63 -30.30
CA SER A 33 -18.21 -36.36 -30.30
C SER A 33 -18.69 -35.96 -28.89
N ARG A 34 -19.18 -36.90 -28.09
CA ARG A 34 -19.62 -36.64 -26.71
C ARG A 34 -18.46 -36.29 -25.77
N THR A 35 -17.32 -36.94 -25.92
CA THR A 35 -16.09 -36.59 -25.14
C THR A 35 -15.53 -35.24 -25.50
N LYS A 36 -15.52 -34.85 -26.77
CA LYS A 36 -15.14 -33.51 -27.23
C LYS A 36 -16.09 -32.43 -26.71
N LEU A 37 -17.39 -32.62 -26.81
CA LEU A 37 -18.39 -31.69 -26.28
C LEU A 37 -18.35 -31.58 -24.75
N ALA A 38 -18.12 -32.68 -24.01
CA ALA A 38 -17.96 -32.67 -22.57
C ALA A 38 -16.67 -31.93 -22.15
N GLY A 39 -15.59 -32.04 -22.91
CA GLY A 39 -14.31 -31.29 -22.70
C GLY A 39 -14.47 -29.80 -22.94
N VAL A 40 -15.16 -29.41 -24.02
CA VAL A 40 -15.46 -28.00 -24.33
C VAL A 40 -16.33 -27.38 -23.23
N ASN A 41 -17.36 -28.12 -22.74
CA ASN A 41 -18.21 -27.64 -21.66
C ASN A 41 -17.46 -27.52 -20.31
N ARG A 42 -16.51 -28.41 -20.02
CA ARG A 42 -15.66 -28.30 -18.80
C ARG A 42 -14.72 -27.13 -18.88
N MET A 43 -14.08 -26.89 -20.02
CA MET A 43 -13.20 -25.73 -20.24
C MET A 43 -14.00 -24.43 -20.22
N GLY A 44 -15.19 -24.38 -20.84
CA GLY A 44 -16.07 -23.22 -20.76
C GLY A 44 -16.50 -22.89 -19.33
N ARG A 45 -16.82 -23.89 -18.52
CA ARG A 45 -17.15 -23.70 -17.08
C ARG A 45 -15.94 -23.23 -16.28
N ALA A 46 -14.73 -23.75 -16.55
CA ALA A 46 -13.50 -23.31 -15.88
C ALA A 46 -13.18 -21.83 -16.24
N VAL A 47 -13.31 -21.46 -17.52
CA VAL A 47 -13.13 -20.07 -17.97
C VAL A 47 -14.16 -19.14 -17.34
N ALA A 48 -15.44 -19.53 -17.34
CA ALA A 48 -16.50 -18.75 -16.70
C ALA A 48 -16.28 -18.60 -15.19
N GLY A 49 -15.85 -19.65 -14.51
CA GLY A 49 -15.50 -19.63 -13.09
C GLY A 49 -14.32 -18.70 -12.81
N ALA A 50 -13.25 -18.76 -13.61
CA ALA A 50 -12.11 -17.88 -13.50
C ALA A 50 -12.49 -16.40 -13.75
N ALA A 51 -13.34 -16.14 -14.75
CA ALA A 51 -13.84 -14.80 -15.03
C ALA A 51 -14.70 -14.25 -13.87
N ALA A 52 -15.57 -15.07 -13.29
CA ALA A 52 -16.38 -14.68 -12.14
C ALA A 52 -15.52 -14.38 -10.90
N LEU A 53 -14.51 -15.19 -10.61
CA LEU A 53 -13.57 -14.97 -9.51
C LEU A 53 -12.76 -13.67 -9.72
N THR A 54 -12.30 -13.43 -10.95
CA THR A 54 -11.58 -12.19 -11.30
C THR A 54 -12.48 -10.98 -11.13
N ALA A 55 -13.72 -11.03 -11.58
CA ALA A 55 -14.69 -9.96 -11.40
C ALA A 55 -14.98 -9.70 -9.91
N ALA A 56 -15.20 -10.74 -9.13
CA ALA A 56 -15.42 -10.63 -7.69
C ALA A 56 -14.20 -10.02 -6.97
N ALA A 57 -13.00 -10.50 -7.27
CA ALA A 57 -11.76 -9.95 -6.71
C ALA A 57 -11.54 -8.47 -7.09
N THR A 58 -11.83 -8.10 -8.33
CA THR A 58 -11.73 -6.71 -8.79
C THR A 58 -12.76 -5.82 -8.09
N THR A 59 -14.00 -6.27 -7.97
CA THR A 59 -15.06 -5.55 -7.26
C THR A 59 -14.70 -5.36 -5.79
N TYR A 60 -14.20 -6.40 -5.13
CA TYR A 60 -13.70 -6.31 -3.75
C TYR A 60 -12.55 -5.30 -3.64
N ALA A 61 -11.55 -5.42 -4.50
CA ALA A 61 -10.35 -4.58 -4.46
C ALA A 61 -10.64 -3.10 -4.75
N ALA A 62 -11.53 -2.79 -5.71
CA ALA A 62 -11.86 -1.42 -6.11
C ALA A 62 -13.04 -0.82 -5.32
N GLY A 63 -13.95 -1.65 -4.82
CA GLY A 63 -15.18 -1.21 -4.15
C GLY A 63 -15.13 -1.26 -2.64
N ILE A 64 -14.59 -2.34 -2.09
CA ILE A 64 -14.67 -2.63 -0.65
C ILE A 64 -13.34 -2.31 0.03
N GLU A 65 -12.25 -2.95 -0.36
CA GLU A 65 -10.99 -2.85 0.40
C GLU A 65 -10.43 -1.44 0.43
N VAL A 66 -10.55 -0.67 -0.65
CA VAL A 66 -10.12 0.74 -0.70
C VAL A 66 -10.86 1.66 0.28
N ARG A 67 -11.95 1.19 0.88
CA ARG A 67 -12.75 1.93 1.88
C ARG A 67 -12.69 1.32 3.28
N ARG A 68 -11.93 0.24 3.47
CA ARG A 68 -11.72 -0.39 4.76
C ARG A 68 -10.59 0.30 5.51
N TRP A 69 -10.79 1.57 5.86
CA TRP A 69 -9.79 2.33 6.61
C TRP A 69 -9.52 1.67 7.96
N THR A 70 -8.25 1.51 8.26
CA THR A 70 -7.79 0.73 9.41
C THR A 70 -6.86 1.57 10.26
N LEU A 71 -7.10 1.62 11.55
CA LEU A 71 -6.12 2.09 12.52
C LEU A 71 -5.20 0.92 12.89
N ARG A 72 -3.90 1.12 12.74
CA ARG A 72 -2.90 0.17 13.21
C ARG A 72 -2.18 0.72 14.43
N GLN A 73 -1.88 -0.15 15.37
CA GLN A 73 -1.17 0.21 16.59
C GLN A 73 0.12 -0.59 16.69
N ALA A 74 1.19 0.08 17.12
CA ALA A 74 2.47 -0.56 17.43
C ALA A 74 3.12 0.14 18.61
N THR A 75 3.85 -0.63 19.41
CA THR A 75 4.67 -0.10 20.51
C THR A 75 6.14 -0.25 20.15
N LEU A 76 6.92 0.82 20.33
CA LEU A 76 8.33 0.88 19.94
C LEU A 76 9.18 1.31 21.14
N PRO A 77 10.20 0.52 21.54
CA PRO A 77 11.11 0.86 22.62
C PRO A 77 12.24 1.78 22.09
N VAL A 78 12.00 3.08 22.12
CA VAL A 78 12.92 4.11 21.56
C VAL A 78 13.29 5.22 22.54
N LEU A 79 12.47 5.43 23.59
CA LEU A 79 12.68 6.53 24.53
C LEU A 79 13.77 6.21 25.57
N PRO A 80 14.34 7.23 26.22
CA PRO A 80 15.23 7.04 27.37
C PRO A 80 14.55 6.31 28.52
N ALA A 81 15.33 5.71 29.40
CA ALA A 81 14.81 5.09 30.63
C ALA A 81 14.09 6.13 31.50
N GLY A 82 12.92 5.76 32.01
CA GLY A 82 12.11 6.64 32.86
C GLY A 82 11.24 7.66 32.11
N ALA A 83 11.36 7.80 30.80
CA ALA A 83 10.49 8.67 30.02
C ALA A 83 9.04 8.16 30.02
N ALA A 84 8.07 9.07 30.06
CA ALA A 84 6.66 8.73 29.85
C ALA A 84 6.43 8.27 28.40
N PRO A 85 5.46 7.39 28.16
CA PRO A 85 5.11 6.98 26.80
C PRO A 85 4.67 8.18 25.96
N LEU A 86 5.10 8.21 24.69
CA LEU A 86 4.73 9.23 23.71
C LEU A 86 3.91 8.59 22.56
N ARG A 87 2.74 9.15 22.26
CA ARG A 87 1.81 8.61 21.25
C ARG A 87 1.90 9.43 19.98
N ILE A 88 2.38 8.84 18.90
CA ILE A 88 2.51 9.49 17.59
C ILE A 88 1.45 8.94 16.64
N LEU A 89 0.59 9.80 16.11
CA LEU A 89 -0.30 9.47 15.01
C LEU A 89 0.41 9.74 13.68
N HIS A 90 0.70 8.70 12.94
CA HIS A 90 1.32 8.80 11.62
C HIS A 90 0.27 8.68 10.53
N ILE A 91 0.03 9.78 9.81
CA ILE A 91 -0.85 9.87 8.64
C ILE A 91 -0.01 10.06 7.38
N SER A 92 -0.40 9.43 6.28
CA SER A 92 0.34 9.43 5.01
C SER A 92 -0.56 9.15 3.83
N ASP A 93 -0.14 9.63 2.65
CA ASP A 93 -0.70 9.24 1.36
C ASP A 93 -2.24 9.37 1.34
N LEU A 94 -2.76 10.53 1.72
CA LEU A 94 -4.21 10.76 1.77
C LEU A 94 -4.83 10.72 0.38
N HIS A 95 -4.11 11.18 -0.66
CA HIS A 95 -4.60 11.30 -2.02
C HIS A 95 -6.02 11.85 -2.07
N MET A 96 -6.22 12.99 -1.39
CA MET A 96 -7.55 13.56 -1.19
C MET A 96 -8.11 14.14 -2.48
N THR A 97 -9.38 13.86 -2.73
CA THR A 97 -10.20 14.53 -3.71
C THR A 97 -11.37 15.24 -3.01
N PRO A 98 -12.00 16.28 -3.61
CA PRO A 98 -13.02 17.08 -2.92
C PRO A 98 -14.19 16.29 -2.33
N ASN A 99 -14.57 15.17 -2.97
CA ASN A 99 -15.83 14.47 -2.71
C ASN A 99 -15.70 13.25 -1.77
N GLN A 100 -14.54 12.98 -1.20
CA GLN A 100 -14.30 11.81 -0.34
C GLN A 100 -14.77 12.03 1.11
N ARG A 101 -16.03 12.39 1.29
CA ARG A 101 -16.59 12.80 2.60
C ARG A 101 -16.47 11.74 3.70
N SER A 102 -16.66 10.47 3.38
CA SER A 102 -16.52 9.39 4.37
C SER A 102 -15.09 9.26 4.87
N LYS A 103 -14.08 9.36 3.98
CA LYS A 103 -12.66 9.38 4.35
C LYS A 103 -12.33 10.62 5.21
N GLN A 104 -12.88 11.79 4.86
CA GLN A 104 -12.68 13.02 5.65
C GLN A 104 -13.20 12.84 7.08
N ARG A 105 -14.40 12.30 7.25
CA ARG A 105 -15.00 12.05 8.58
C ARG A 105 -14.19 11.03 9.39
N TRP A 106 -13.77 9.95 8.77
CA TRP A 106 -12.97 8.92 9.44
C TRP A 106 -11.64 9.48 9.94
N LEU A 107 -10.93 10.27 9.12
CA LEU A 107 -9.69 10.92 9.50
C LEU A 107 -9.90 11.94 10.64
N ALA A 108 -10.96 12.74 10.57
CA ALA A 108 -11.29 13.70 11.62
C ALA A 108 -11.55 13.01 12.98
N GLY A 109 -12.20 11.84 12.97
CA GLY A 109 -12.43 11.04 14.17
C GLY A 109 -11.16 10.53 14.84
N LEU A 110 -10.01 10.50 14.16
CA LEU A 110 -8.75 10.07 14.77
C LEU A 110 -8.25 11.02 15.88
N ALA A 111 -8.77 12.24 15.96
CA ALA A 111 -8.46 13.16 17.07
C ALA A 111 -8.95 12.61 18.43
N GLU A 112 -10.00 11.79 18.45
CA GLU A 112 -10.48 11.12 19.65
C GLU A 112 -9.44 10.16 20.29
N LEU A 113 -8.44 9.75 19.50
CA LEU A 113 -7.32 8.97 20.02
C LEU A 113 -6.39 9.80 20.91
N GLN A 114 -6.50 11.14 20.90
CA GLN A 114 -5.65 12.06 21.66
C GLN A 114 -4.16 11.74 21.52
N PRO A 115 -3.59 11.72 20.29
CA PRO A 115 -2.16 11.54 20.12
C PRO A 115 -1.41 12.79 20.63
N ASP A 116 -0.20 12.58 21.12
CA ASP A 116 0.65 13.69 21.59
C ASP A 116 1.27 14.45 20.41
N LEU A 117 1.57 13.75 19.31
CA LEU A 117 2.18 14.30 18.10
C LEU A 117 1.52 13.71 16.85
N VAL A 118 1.27 14.55 15.86
CA VAL A 118 0.85 14.10 14.51
C VAL A 118 2.03 14.23 13.55
N VAL A 119 2.32 13.16 12.81
CA VAL A 119 3.34 13.19 11.75
C VAL A 119 2.67 12.90 10.41
N ASN A 120 2.77 13.84 9.48
CA ASN A 120 2.25 13.71 8.12
C ASN A 120 3.41 13.56 7.13
N THR A 121 3.47 12.41 6.46
CA THR A 121 4.55 12.10 5.53
C THR A 121 4.23 12.39 4.07
N GLY A 122 3.19 13.20 3.80
CA GLY A 122 2.92 13.73 2.45
C GLY A 122 1.98 12.89 1.59
N ASP A 123 1.92 13.24 0.31
CA ASP A 123 0.97 12.77 -0.69
C ASP A 123 -0.50 13.01 -0.26
N ASN A 124 -0.74 14.24 0.23
CA ASN A 124 -2.07 14.64 0.71
C ASN A 124 -3.05 14.89 -0.44
N LEU A 125 -2.59 15.41 -1.56
CA LEU A 125 -3.40 15.92 -2.64
C LEU A 125 -3.51 14.91 -3.81
N ALA A 126 -4.68 14.84 -4.44
CA ALA A 126 -4.89 14.15 -5.71
C ALA A 126 -5.69 15.00 -6.72
N HIS A 127 -6.05 16.25 -6.36
CA HIS A 127 -6.87 17.14 -7.19
C HIS A 127 -6.56 18.59 -6.83
N GLN A 128 -6.63 19.52 -7.80
CA GLN A 128 -6.37 20.96 -7.61
C GLN A 128 -7.26 21.62 -6.54
N ARG A 129 -8.48 21.15 -6.34
CA ARG A 129 -9.42 21.66 -5.35
C ARG A 129 -9.46 20.81 -4.07
N ALA A 130 -8.38 20.11 -3.73
CA ALA A 130 -8.38 19.17 -2.60
C ALA A 130 -7.99 19.80 -1.27
N VAL A 131 -7.33 20.96 -1.24
CA VAL A 131 -6.85 21.59 0.00
C VAL A 131 -7.97 21.74 1.04
N PRO A 132 -9.16 22.29 0.72
CA PRO A 132 -10.23 22.37 1.72
C PRO A 132 -10.72 21.01 2.21
N ALA A 133 -10.61 19.97 1.39
CA ALA A 133 -10.98 18.60 1.79
C ALA A 133 -9.96 17.97 2.72
N VAL A 134 -8.66 18.24 2.50
CA VAL A 134 -7.58 17.84 3.43
C VAL A 134 -7.79 18.54 4.77
N LEU A 135 -8.01 19.86 4.78
CA LEU A 135 -8.20 20.63 6.01
C LEU A 135 -9.43 20.16 6.79
N ARG A 136 -10.53 19.83 6.13
CA ARG A 136 -11.67 19.20 6.83
C ARG A 136 -11.33 17.84 7.42
N ALA A 137 -10.50 17.06 6.73
CA ALA A 137 -10.13 15.71 7.17
C ALA A 137 -9.21 15.74 8.39
N VAL A 138 -8.23 16.63 8.41
CA VAL A 138 -7.25 16.73 9.49
C VAL A 138 -7.55 17.85 10.48
N GLY A 139 -8.63 18.61 10.28
CA GLY A 139 -8.96 19.81 11.06
C GLY A 139 -8.88 19.61 12.57
N PRO A 140 -9.55 18.61 13.17
CA PRO A 140 -9.43 18.37 14.61
C PRO A 140 -8.01 17.98 15.05
N LEU A 141 -7.19 17.39 14.17
CA LEU A 141 -5.79 17.05 14.45
C LEU A 141 -4.88 18.27 14.41
N LEU A 142 -5.26 19.33 13.67
CA LEU A 142 -4.46 20.54 13.55
C LEU A 142 -4.37 21.33 14.88
N ALA A 143 -5.22 21.03 15.86
CA ALA A 143 -5.12 21.60 17.22
C ALA A 143 -4.00 20.94 18.05
N LEU A 144 -3.41 19.83 17.58
CA LEU A 144 -2.36 19.09 18.25
C LEU A 144 -1.00 19.45 17.65
N PRO A 145 0.12 19.27 18.39
CA PRO A 145 1.44 19.39 17.82
C PRO A 145 1.59 18.53 16.57
N GLY A 146 2.16 19.08 15.50
CA GLY A 146 2.31 18.34 14.26
C GLY A 146 3.56 18.71 13.48
N VAL A 147 4.07 17.74 12.73
CA VAL A 147 5.16 17.94 11.79
C VAL A 147 4.81 17.30 10.45
N PHE A 148 5.32 17.85 9.35
CA PHE A 148 5.01 17.32 8.03
C PHE A 148 6.18 17.46 7.03
N VAL A 149 6.14 16.58 6.02
CA VAL A 149 6.89 16.70 4.77
C VAL A 149 5.93 16.52 3.59
N PHE A 150 6.36 16.89 2.39
CA PHE A 150 5.57 16.70 1.16
C PHE A 150 6.01 15.48 0.36
N GLY A 151 5.06 14.87 -0.34
CA GLY A 151 5.28 13.84 -1.33
C GLY A 151 5.03 14.34 -2.76
N SER A 152 5.25 13.46 -3.73
CA SER A 152 5.13 13.79 -5.16
C SER A 152 3.74 14.26 -5.57
N ASN A 153 2.69 13.74 -4.95
CA ASN A 153 1.31 14.09 -5.22
C ASN A 153 0.81 15.27 -4.36
N ASP A 154 1.69 15.94 -3.63
CA ASP A 154 1.41 17.31 -3.16
C ASP A 154 1.81 18.32 -4.24
N TYR A 155 2.91 18.08 -4.94
CA TYR A 155 3.42 18.96 -6.00
C TYR A 155 2.71 18.80 -7.33
N TYR A 156 2.37 17.55 -7.71
CA TYR A 156 1.85 17.24 -9.05
C TYR A 156 0.67 16.29 -9.00
N ALA A 157 -0.36 16.62 -9.76
CA ALA A 157 -1.53 15.75 -9.91
C ALA A 157 -1.10 14.36 -10.45
N PRO A 158 -1.71 13.29 -9.92
CA PRO A 158 -1.48 11.97 -10.47
C PRO A 158 -1.88 11.92 -11.95
N ARG A 159 -1.20 11.07 -12.74
CA ARG A 159 -1.50 10.80 -14.14
C ARG A 159 -1.67 9.33 -14.39
N PHE A 160 -2.47 9.00 -15.40
CA PHE A 160 -2.57 7.62 -15.86
C PHE A 160 -1.20 7.08 -16.26
N LYS A 161 -0.83 5.95 -15.69
CA LYS A 161 0.40 5.21 -16.02
C LYS A 161 0.01 3.77 -16.35
N SER A 162 0.40 3.29 -17.53
CA SER A 162 0.19 1.89 -17.89
C SER A 162 0.78 0.95 -16.82
N PRO A 163 0.05 -0.09 -16.37
CA PRO A 163 0.56 -1.06 -15.39
C PRO A 163 1.89 -1.71 -15.80
N VAL A 164 2.13 -1.92 -17.09
CA VAL A 164 3.38 -2.48 -17.62
C VAL A 164 4.60 -1.64 -17.24
N ARG A 165 4.43 -0.32 -17.05
CA ARG A 165 5.52 0.56 -16.61
C ARG A 165 6.08 0.20 -15.24
N TYR A 166 5.28 -0.42 -14.37
CA TYR A 166 5.74 -0.84 -13.05
C TYR A 166 6.73 -2.01 -13.11
N LEU A 167 6.81 -2.71 -14.24
CA LEU A 167 7.75 -3.80 -14.49
C LEU A 167 9.08 -3.31 -15.09
N ILE A 168 9.18 -2.03 -15.51
CA ILE A 168 10.38 -1.47 -16.17
C ILE A 168 11.23 -0.72 -15.13
N ARG A 169 12.48 -1.12 -14.96
CA ARG A 169 13.41 -0.55 -13.96
C ARG A 169 13.80 0.91 -14.21
N ARG A 170 13.93 1.35 -15.46
CA ARG A 170 14.28 2.74 -15.82
C ARG A 170 13.04 3.50 -16.27
N ARG A 171 12.57 4.46 -15.48
CA ARG A 171 11.35 5.23 -15.74
C ARG A 171 11.68 6.71 -15.86
N LYS A 172 11.28 7.34 -16.96
CA LYS A 172 11.20 8.81 -16.99
C LYS A 172 10.10 9.27 -16.01
N LEU A 173 10.42 10.20 -15.15
CA LEU A 173 9.45 10.84 -14.27
C LEU A 173 8.50 11.69 -15.13
N ILE A 174 7.21 11.34 -15.15
CA ILE A 174 6.18 12.12 -15.84
C ILE A 174 5.45 12.94 -14.78
N ARG A 175 5.67 14.25 -14.79
CA ARG A 175 4.98 15.18 -13.90
C ARG A 175 3.58 15.46 -14.42
N GLY A 176 2.61 15.53 -13.52
CA GLY A 176 1.26 16.01 -13.77
C GLY A 176 1.17 17.54 -13.76
N THR A 177 -0.05 18.06 -13.76
CA THR A 177 -0.32 19.48 -13.50
C THR A 177 0.09 19.83 -12.06
N ALA A 178 0.63 21.01 -11.84
CA ALA A 178 0.98 21.48 -10.52
C ALA A 178 -0.26 21.53 -9.60
N LEU A 179 -0.08 21.15 -8.35
CA LEU A 179 -1.11 21.20 -7.30
C LEU A 179 -0.83 22.35 -6.33
N PRO A 180 -1.82 22.82 -5.58
CA PRO A 180 -1.71 23.96 -4.67
C PRO A 180 -1.04 23.56 -3.34
N TRP A 181 0.16 22.99 -3.41
CA TRP A 181 0.93 22.57 -2.23
C TRP A 181 1.33 23.73 -1.33
N ALA A 182 1.54 24.92 -1.92
CA ALA A 182 1.88 26.12 -1.17
C ALA A 182 0.72 26.57 -0.25
N ASP A 183 -0.52 26.47 -0.74
CA ASP A 183 -1.71 26.78 0.06
C ASP A 183 -1.87 25.76 1.20
N LEU A 184 -1.61 24.48 0.94
CA LEU A 184 -1.62 23.45 1.97
C LEU A 184 -0.54 23.69 3.03
N ARG A 185 0.67 24.08 2.58
CA ARG A 185 1.79 24.42 3.46
C ARG A 185 1.45 25.59 4.38
N ALA A 186 0.89 26.66 3.79
CA ALA A 186 0.47 27.85 4.55
C ALA A 186 -0.60 27.47 5.60
N ALA A 187 -1.60 26.71 5.21
CA ALA A 187 -2.65 26.27 6.12
C ALA A 187 -2.14 25.39 7.27
N PHE A 188 -1.20 24.48 7.03
CA PHE A 188 -0.59 23.70 8.11
C PHE A 188 0.24 24.59 9.05
N ALA A 189 1.01 25.52 8.49
CA ALA A 189 1.84 26.46 9.27
C ALA A 189 0.98 27.41 10.13
N GLU A 190 -0.16 27.91 9.61
CA GLU A 190 -1.13 28.73 10.35
C GLU A 190 -1.68 28.04 11.60
N HIS A 191 -1.74 26.70 11.59
CA HIS A 191 -2.13 25.89 12.74
C HIS A 191 -0.94 25.44 13.61
N GLY A 192 0.26 25.95 13.35
CA GLY A 192 1.46 25.65 14.14
C GLY A 192 2.16 24.33 13.80
N TRP A 193 1.73 23.62 12.74
CA TRP A 193 2.46 22.44 12.29
C TRP A 193 3.80 22.84 11.66
N LEU A 194 4.86 22.12 12.02
CA LEU A 194 6.24 22.42 11.60
C LEU A 194 6.56 21.73 10.27
N ASP A 195 6.96 22.54 9.30
CA ASP A 195 7.48 22.04 8.03
C ASP A 195 8.90 21.49 8.21
N LEU A 196 9.08 20.21 7.93
CA LEU A 196 10.37 19.53 7.93
C LEU A 196 10.97 19.35 6.54
N THR A 197 10.42 19.98 5.50
CA THR A 197 10.92 19.87 4.12
C THR A 197 12.36 20.37 4.00
N ASN A 198 13.33 19.46 4.00
CA ASN A 198 14.78 19.73 4.05
C ASN A 198 15.18 20.63 5.25
N THR A 199 14.57 20.39 6.41
CA THR A 199 14.72 21.22 7.59
C THR A 199 14.77 20.37 8.85
N ARG A 200 15.54 20.83 9.86
CA ARG A 200 15.57 20.29 11.22
C ARG A 200 14.82 21.25 12.15
N ARG A 201 14.02 20.71 13.06
CA ARG A 201 13.26 21.43 14.07
C ARG A 201 13.36 20.74 15.42
N GLU A 202 13.17 21.52 16.47
CA GLU A 202 13.05 21.03 17.84
C GLU A 202 11.66 21.42 18.36
N LEU A 203 11.05 20.51 19.11
CA LEU A 203 9.77 20.74 19.77
C LEU A 203 9.69 19.94 21.07
N THR A 204 8.92 20.42 22.02
CA THR A 204 8.62 19.69 23.25
C THR A 204 7.17 19.22 23.19
N VAL A 205 6.95 17.91 23.33
CA VAL A 205 5.63 17.26 23.24
C VAL A 205 5.45 16.36 24.45
N ALA A 206 4.42 16.57 25.23
CA ALA A 206 4.11 15.82 26.46
C ALA A 206 5.35 15.71 27.39
N GLY A 207 6.15 16.77 27.48
CA GLY A 207 7.39 16.79 28.26
C GLY A 207 8.60 16.10 27.60
N CYS A 208 8.44 15.49 26.45
CA CYS A 208 9.50 14.86 25.69
C CYS A 208 10.13 15.88 24.72
N ARG A 209 11.46 16.04 24.79
CA ARG A 209 12.24 16.88 23.86
C ARG A 209 12.50 16.10 22.58
N VAL A 210 11.87 16.52 21.49
CA VAL A 210 11.95 15.88 20.18
C VAL A 210 12.80 16.72 19.23
N VAL A 211 13.88 16.14 18.71
CA VAL A 211 14.60 16.69 17.57
C VAL A 211 14.16 15.98 16.31
N ALA A 212 13.44 16.69 15.46
CA ALA A 212 12.90 16.16 14.22
C ALA A 212 13.62 16.74 13.00
N ALA A 213 13.99 15.90 12.06
CA ALA A 213 14.50 16.33 10.75
C ALA A 213 13.74 15.63 9.63
N GLY A 214 13.48 16.36 8.57
CA GLY A 214 12.83 15.80 7.40
C GLY A 214 13.50 16.21 6.10
N VAL A 215 13.25 15.44 5.06
CA VAL A 215 13.68 15.76 3.70
C VAL A 215 12.46 15.93 2.78
N ASP A 216 12.62 16.75 1.72
CA ASP A 216 11.69 16.84 0.61
C ASP A 216 11.64 15.49 -0.14
N ASP A 217 10.70 15.29 -1.02
CA ASP A 217 10.40 14.00 -1.67
C ASP A 217 11.60 13.38 -2.43
N PRO A 218 12.13 12.25 -1.95
CA PRO A 218 13.21 11.53 -2.62
C PRO A 218 12.80 10.96 -3.98
N HIS A 219 11.51 10.64 -4.18
CA HIS A 219 10.99 10.13 -5.45
C HIS A 219 11.11 11.17 -6.58
N LEU A 220 10.89 12.44 -6.26
CA LEU A 220 11.11 13.56 -7.17
C LEU A 220 12.56 14.05 -7.20
N ARG A 221 13.45 13.46 -6.39
CA ARG A 221 14.84 13.93 -6.18
C ARG A 221 14.89 15.39 -5.71
N ARG A 222 13.98 15.78 -4.86
CA ARG A 222 13.92 17.10 -4.24
C ARG A 222 14.59 17.12 -2.87
N ASP A 223 14.84 15.97 -2.30
CA ASP A 223 15.53 15.81 -1.03
C ASP A 223 16.92 16.43 -1.08
N ARG A 224 17.25 17.14 -0.02
CA ARG A 224 18.54 17.81 0.20
C ARG A 224 19.03 17.42 1.57
N TYR A 225 19.41 16.14 1.74
CA TYR A 225 19.82 15.62 3.04
C TYR A 225 20.94 16.44 3.67
N GLN A 226 21.86 17.01 2.85
CA GLN A 226 22.96 17.85 3.29
C GLN A 226 22.51 19.06 4.14
N ARG A 227 21.25 19.51 4.01
CA ARG A 227 20.69 20.61 4.81
C ARG A 227 20.32 20.19 6.24
N VAL A 228 20.17 18.89 6.47
CA VAL A 228 19.82 18.29 7.75
C VAL A 228 20.85 17.28 8.24
N ALA A 229 21.95 17.12 7.50
CA ALA A 229 23.05 16.22 7.83
C ALA A 229 23.75 16.61 9.13
N GLY A 230 24.39 15.63 9.75
CA GLY A 230 25.13 15.72 11.00
C GLY A 230 24.40 15.04 12.14
N GLN A 231 25.17 14.65 13.16
CA GLN A 231 24.67 13.89 14.30
C GLN A 231 23.42 14.55 14.90
N ALA A 232 22.39 13.76 15.10
CA ALA A 232 21.22 14.19 15.86
C ALA A 232 21.61 14.40 17.33
N ASP A 233 21.07 15.44 17.97
CA ASP A 233 21.43 15.79 19.33
C ASP A 233 21.24 14.59 20.30
N PRO A 234 22.30 14.07 20.89
CA PRO A 234 22.22 12.92 21.79
C PRO A 234 21.45 13.22 23.09
N ALA A 235 21.29 14.50 23.46
CA ALA A 235 20.53 14.92 24.62
C ALA A 235 19.02 14.99 24.37
N ALA A 236 18.56 14.82 23.13
CA ALA A 236 17.14 14.73 22.81
C ALA A 236 16.55 13.39 23.31
N ASP A 237 15.33 13.42 23.83
CA ASP A 237 14.60 12.22 24.25
C ASP A 237 14.19 11.38 23.05
N LEU A 238 13.85 12.03 21.93
CA LEU A 238 13.50 11.39 20.67
C LEU A 238 14.19 12.10 19.49
N ARG A 239 14.90 11.34 18.66
CA ARG A 239 15.46 11.79 17.38
C ARG A 239 14.64 11.20 16.25
N LEU A 240 13.82 12.04 15.62
CA LEU A 240 12.80 11.64 14.66
C LEU A 240 13.20 12.04 13.23
N GLY A 241 13.39 11.07 12.35
CA GLY A 241 13.54 11.28 10.90
C GLY A 241 12.18 11.19 10.19
N VAL A 242 11.92 12.08 9.23
CA VAL A 242 10.68 12.09 8.46
C VAL A 242 11.00 12.21 6.96
N THR A 243 10.47 11.30 6.16
CA THR A 243 10.62 11.32 4.71
C THR A 243 9.33 10.82 4.04
N HIS A 244 9.00 11.31 2.84
CA HIS A 244 7.89 10.73 2.11
C HIS A 244 8.25 9.34 1.59
N ALA A 245 9.23 9.24 0.69
CA ALA A 245 9.65 7.96 0.11
C ALA A 245 10.81 7.34 0.90
N PRO A 246 10.70 6.06 1.32
CA PRO A 246 11.74 5.38 2.09
C PRO A 246 12.86 4.87 1.18
N GLU A 247 13.58 5.78 0.53
CA GLU A 247 14.74 5.44 -0.29
C GLU A 247 15.92 5.02 0.60
N PRO A 248 16.57 3.86 0.37
CA PRO A 248 17.65 3.37 1.22
C PRO A 248 18.72 4.39 1.53
N ARG A 249 19.16 5.16 0.53
CA ARG A 249 20.19 6.21 0.71
C ARG A 249 19.80 7.28 1.73
N VAL A 250 18.51 7.62 1.84
CA VAL A 250 18.00 8.58 2.82
C VAL A 250 17.90 7.94 4.20
N LEU A 251 17.42 6.69 4.25
CA LEU A 251 17.34 5.92 5.48
C LEU A 251 18.73 5.64 6.07
N ASP A 252 19.72 5.31 5.24
CA ASP A 252 21.11 5.11 5.64
C ASP A 252 21.70 6.38 6.25
N SER A 253 21.40 7.54 5.65
CA SER A 253 21.85 8.83 6.17
C SER A 253 21.25 9.14 7.54
N PHE A 254 19.93 8.96 7.72
CA PHE A 254 19.29 9.13 9.03
C PHE A 254 19.85 8.16 10.08
N ALA A 255 20.08 6.90 9.70
CA ALA A 255 20.66 5.91 10.62
C ALA A 255 22.09 6.26 11.01
N ALA A 256 22.91 6.72 10.06
CA ALA A 256 24.29 7.16 10.32
C ALA A 256 24.35 8.40 11.23
N ASP A 257 23.39 9.31 11.09
CA ASP A 257 23.28 10.52 11.93
C ASP A 257 22.61 10.24 13.30
N GLY A 258 22.30 8.98 13.61
CA GLY A 258 21.84 8.54 14.94
C GLY A 258 20.37 8.80 15.24
N TYR A 259 19.49 8.86 14.23
CA TYR A 259 18.05 8.97 14.44
C TYR A 259 17.47 7.67 15.00
N ASP A 260 16.59 7.79 16.00
CA ASP A 260 15.96 6.64 16.69
C ASP A 260 14.84 5.99 15.88
N LEU A 261 14.06 6.83 15.21
CA LEU A 261 12.87 6.44 14.45
C LEU A 261 12.80 7.24 13.15
N VAL A 262 12.56 6.54 12.05
CA VAL A 262 12.24 7.17 10.75
C VAL A 262 10.82 6.78 10.35
N LEU A 263 10.00 7.78 10.00
CA LEU A 263 8.64 7.60 9.50
C LEU A 263 8.57 7.89 8.01
N ALA A 264 7.93 6.99 7.26
CA ALA A 264 7.80 7.11 5.81
C ALA A 264 6.45 6.58 5.28
N GLY A 265 6.06 7.03 4.08
CA GLY A 265 4.88 6.61 3.33
C GLY A 265 5.22 6.04 1.95
N HIS A 266 4.58 6.57 0.89
CA HIS A 266 4.87 6.37 -0.52
C HIS A 266 4.59 4.97 -1.08
N THR A 267 4.89 3.92 -0.35
CA THR A 267 4.86 2.54 -0.85
C THR A 267 3.44 2.00 -1.05
N HIS A 268 2.45 2.64 -0.42
CA HIS A 268 1.08 2.15 -0.28
C HIS A 268 1.00 0.70 0.26
N GLY A 269 2.03 0.25 1.00
CA GLY A 269 2.17 -1.14 1.44
C GLY A 269 2.32 -2.14 0.28
N GLY A 270 2.63 -1.64 -0.92
CA GLY A 270 2.61 -2.37 -2.18
C GLY A 270 1.25 -2.39 -2.87
N GLN A 271 0.21 -1.76 -2.28
CA GLN A 271 -1.17 -1.61 -2.77
C GLN A 271 -1.87 -2.92 -3.17
N LEU A 272 -1.21 -3.78 -3.96
CA LEU A 272 -1.61 -5.16 -4.29
C LEU A 272 -0.61 -6.12 -3.64
N ARG A 273 -1.11 -6.99 -2.78
CA ARG A 273 -0.30 -7.98 -2.08
C ARG A 273 -0.83 -9.37 -2.36
N LEU A 274 0.06 -10.32 -2.53
CA LEU A 274 -0.29 -11.73 -2.65
C LEU A 274 -0.08 -12.42 -1.30
N PRO A 275 -1.04 -13.25 -0.84
CA PRO A 275 -0.86 -14.07 0.35
C PRO A 275 0.42 -14.89 0.26
N GLY A 276 1.23 -14.90 1.34
CA GLY A 276 2.51 -15.60 1.38
C GLY A 276 3.68 -14.92 0.63
N TYR A 277 3.41 -14.08 -0.37
CA TYR A 277 4.45 -13.40 -1.16
C TYR A 277 4.67 -11.94 -0.72
N GLY A 278 3.63 -11.27 -0.23
CA GLY A 278 3.70 -9.88 0.18
C GLY A 278 3.48 -8.88 -0.96
N ALA A 279 4.10 -7.71 -0.86
CA ALA A 279 4.00 -6.64 -1.85
C ALA A 279 4.58 -7.05 -3.21
N ILE A 280 3.89 -6.70 -4.31
CA ILE A 280 4.39 -6.95 -5.66
C ILE A 280 5.41 -5.87 -6.05
N VAL A 281 5.12 -4.59 -5.70
CA VAL A 281 5.94 -3.42 -6.03
C VAL A 281 5.97 -2.46 -4.85
N THR A 282 7.10 -1.81 -4.58
CA THR A 282 7.22 -0.73 -3.57
C THR A 282 7.32 0.65 -4.20
N ASN A 283 7.56 0.72 -5.49
CA ASN A 283 7.75 1.95 -6.26
C ASN A 283 8.96 2.81 -5.83
N CYS A 284 9.82 2.30 -4.98
CA CYS A 284 11.09 2.86 -4.51
C CYS A 284 12.15 1.76 -4.36
N GLY A 285 13.34 2.10 -3.88
CA GLY A 285 14.46 1.17 -3.68
C GLY A 285 14.31 0.24 -2.47
N LEU A 286 13.26 0.40 -1.65
CA LEU A 286 13.04 -0.39 -0.44
C LEU A 286 12.71 -1.85 -0.74
N ASP A 287 13.23 -2.76 0.08
CA ASP A 287 12.84 -4.17 0.04
C ASP A 287 11.33 -4.34 0.26
N ARG A 288 10.70 -5.21 -0.54
CA ARG A 288 9.24 -5.43 -0.55
C ARG A 288 8.68 -5.94 0.77
N SER A 289 9.47 -6.67 1.55
CA SER A 289 9.08 -7.15 2.88
C SER A 289 8.84 -6.01 3.85
N ARG A 290 9.50 -4.86 3.63
CA ARG A 290 9.43 -3.64 4.44
C ARG A 290 8.44 -2.60 3.91
N ALA A 291 7.64 -2.95 2.89
CA ALA A 291 6.70 -2.02 2.23
C ALA A 291 5.66 -1.42 3.18
N ARG A 292 5.45 -1.99 4.35
CA ARG A 292 4.62 -1.44 5.45
C ARG A 292 5.08 -2.01 6.77
N GLY A 293 4.77 -1.28 7.82
CA GLY A 293 5.00 -1.75 9.17
C GLY A 293 6.31 -1.28 9.76
N THR A 294 6.65 -1.82 10.92
CA THR A 294 7.87 -1.49 11.64
C THR A 294 8.97 -2.51 11.35
N SER A 295 10.19 -2.03 11.22
CA SER A 295 11.38 -2.87 11.10
C SER A 295 12.61 -2.13 11.61
N ARG A 296 13.70 -2.85 11.86
CA ARG A 296 14.98 -2.22 12.16
C ARG A 296 15.66 -1.79 10.86
N TRP A 297 16.26 -0.59 10.88
CA TRP A 297 17.15 -0.11 9.83
C TRP A 297 18.53 0.14 10.43
N GLY A 298 19.52 -0.62 10.00
CA GLY A 298 20.80 -0.68 10.71
C GLY A 298 20.67 -1.24 12.13
N ALA A 299 21.59 -0.89 13.01
CA ALA A 299 21.66 -1.43 14.36
C ALA A 299 20.67 -0.78 15.35
N HIS A 300 20.42 0.52 15.21
CA HIS A 300 19.76 1.31 16.24
C HIS A 300 18.46 2.00 15.80
N THR A 301 18.26 2.26 14.53
CA THR A 301 17.13 3.01 14.01
C THR A 301 15.92 2.10 13.79
N TRP A 302 14.74 2.56 14.22
CA TRP A 302 13.48 1.98 13.80
C TRP A 302 12.98 2.66 12.53
N LEU A 303 12.50 1.88 11.60
CA LEU A 303 11.78 2.35 10.42
C LEU A 303 10.32 1.96 10.54
N HIS A 304 9.42 2.93 10.38
CA HIS A 304 8.00 2.67 10.18
C HIS A 304 7.54 3.19 8.83
N VAL A 305 6.97 2.31 8.02
CA VAL A 305 6.41 2.63 6.70
C VAL A 305 4.90 2.45 6.74
N SER A 306 4.16 3.52 6.46
CA SER A 306 2.70 3.47 6.37
C SER A 306 2.25 2.97 5.00
N ALA A 307 1.19 2.15 4.96
CA ALA A 307 0.53 1.83 3.69
C ALA A 307 -0.39 2.95 3.19
N GLY A 308 -0.56 4.02 3.96
CA GLY A 308 -1.31 5.21 3.59
C GLY A 308 -2.82 5.02 3.42
N MET A 309 -3.52 6.13 3.39
CA MET A 309 -4.99 6.21 3.42
C MET A 309 -5.65 6.24 2.04
N GLY A 310 -4.90 6.52 1.01
CA GLY A 310 -5.43 6.73 -0.34
C GLY A 310 -4.86 5.79 -1.38
N THR A 311 -5.31 6.03 -2.60
CA THR A 311 -4.79 5.45 -3.83
C THR A 311 -4.76 6.54 -4.88
N SER A 312 -3.92 6.38 -5.90
CA SER A 312 -4.05 7.22 -7.09
C SER A 312 -5.46 7.06 -7.68
N PRO A 313 -6.11 8.16 -8.12
CA PRO A 313 -7.41 8.09 -8.81
C PRO A 313 -7.40 7.20 -10.07
N TYR A 314 -6.24 7.00 -10.67
CA TYR A 314 -6.06 6.15 -11.86
C TYR A 314 -5.79 4.69 -11.54
N THR A 315 -5.58 4.35 -10.27
CA THR A 315 -5.36 2.97 -9.81
C THR A 315 -6.09 2.78 -8.47
N PRO A 316 -7.43 2.96 -8.45
CA PRO A 316 -8.22 2.93 -7.21
C PRO A 316 -8.51 1.49 -6.77
N VAL A 317 -7.46 0.71 -6.55
CA VAL A 317 -7.57 -0.70 -6.16
C VAL A 317 -6.61 -1.00 -5.01
N ARG A 318 -7.05 -1.82 -4.05
CA ARG A 318 -6.20 -2.40 -3.00
C ARG A 318 -6.58 -3.88 -2.83
N PHE A 319 -5.60 -4.74 -2.62
CA PHE A 319 -5.85 -6.15 -2.37
C PHE A 319 -4.90 -6.69 -1.31
N ALA A 320 -5.45 -7.31 -0.26
CA ALA A 320 -4.74 -7.74 0.95
C ALA A 320 -3.87 -6.62 1.59
N CYS A 321 -4.29 -5.37 1.38
CA CYS A 321 -3.58 -4.16 1.82
C CYS A 321 -4.58 -3.01 2.05
N PRO A 322 -5.47 -3.11 3.05
CA PRO A 322 -6.42 -2.04 3.35
C PRO A 322 -5.69 -0.72 3.63
N PRO A 323 -6.34 0.43 3.35
CA PRO A 323 -5.81 1.74 3.74
C PRO A 323 -5.59 1.80 5.25
N GLU A 324 -4.51 2.47 5.67
CA GLU A 324 -4.18 2.52 7.09
C GLU A 324 -3.63 3.87 7.55
N THR A 325 -3.85 4.15 8.83
CA THR A 325 -3.15 5.14 9.64
C THR A 325 -2.55 4.42 10.82
N SER A 326 -1.46 4.91 11.38
CA SER A 326 -0.76 4.22 12.46
C SER A 326 -0.69 5.08 13.72
N LEU A 327 -1.06 4.49 14.85
CA LEU A 327 -0.79 5.05 16.19
C LEU A 327 0.41 4.29 16.78
N LEU A 328 1.53 4.99 16.91
CA LEU A 328 2.75 4.45 17.47
C LEU A 328 2.88 4.90 18.92
N THR A 329 2.96 3.96 19.86
CA THR A 329 3.26 4.24 21.26
C THR A 329 4.76 4.02 21.46
N LEU A 330 5.48 5.11 21.68
CA LEU A 330 6.90 5.05 21.99
C LEU A 330 7.07 4.86 23.48
N VAL A 331 7.94 3.92 23.89
CA VAL A 331 8.17 3.57 25.30
C VAL A 331 9.68 3.52 25.60
N PRO A 332 10.09 3.52 26.88
CA PRO A 332 11.49 3.37 27.24
C PRO A 332 12.12 2.09 26.68
N ARG A 333 13.40 2.17 26.28
CA ARG A 333 14.14 1.04 25.67
C ARG A 333 14.23 -0.20 26.57
N ASN A 334 14.16 -0.02 27.90
CA ASN A 334 14.30 -1.08 28.90
C ASN A 334 12.95 -1.59 29.45
N SER A 335 11.84 -1.18 28.87
CA SER A 335 10.50 -1.54 29.34
C SER A 335 10.13 -2.97 28.93
N GLY A 336 10.89 -4.00 29.23
CA GLY A 336 10.54 -5.43 29.12
C GLY A 336 9.60 -5.91 28.00
N SER A 337 9.05 -4.97 27.23
CA SER A 337 8.16 -5.15 26.12
C SER A 337 8.98 -5.53 24.88
N ALA A 338 9.48 -6.76 24.84
CA ALA A 338 9.95 -7.36 23.61
C ALA A 338 8.73 -7.50 22.68
N VAL A 339 8.32 -6.39 22.05
CA VAL A 339 7.35 -6.48 20.95
C VAL A 339 8.08 -7.09 19.76
N PRO A 340 7.65 -8.27 19.27
CA PRO A 340 8.24 -8.85 18.09
C PRO A 340 8.19 -7.83 16.94
N ALA A 341 9.27 -7.67 16.21
CA ALA A 341 9.25 -6.87 14.99
C ALA A 341 8.11 -7.40 14.10
N GLY A 342 7.12 -6.55 13.82
CA GLY A 342 5.96 -6.94 13.03
C GLY A 342 4.67 -7.28 13.80
N ALA A 343 4.60 -7.18 15.11
CA ALA A 343 3.33 -7.33 15.85
C ALA A 343 2.43 -6.10 15.60
N TRP A 344 1.45 -6.28 14.72
CA TRP A 344 0.43 -5.29 14.38
C TRP A 344 -0.93 -5.77 14.86
N THR A 345 -1.59 -4.98 15.66
CA THR A 345 -3.01 -5.16 15.93
C THR A 345 -3.82 -4.22 15.02
N ALA A 346 -4.71 -4.77 14.22
CA ALA A 346 -5.71 -3.98 13.50
C ALA A 346 -6.89 -3.76 14.44
N VAL A 347 -7.18 -2.51 14.78
CA VAL A 347 -8.39 -2.14 15.51
C VAL A 347 -9.35 -1.53 14.49
N GLY A 348 -10.52 -2.15 14.32
CA GLY A 348 -11.61 -1.53 13.57
C GLY A 348 -12.12 -0.36 14.39
N VAL A 349 -12.03 0.86 13.85
CA VAL A 349 -12.76 2.02 14.37
C VAL A 349 -14.09 2.00 13.64
N GLY A 350 -15.18 1.79 14.39
CA GLY A 350 -16.56 1.73 13.89
C GLY A 350 -17.04 3.05 13.28
#